data_aaeedc3c11c7d61509dc98959e357250
#
_entry.id   aaeedc3c11c7d61509dc98959e357250
#
_cell.length_a   1.000
_cell.length_b   1.000
_cell.length_c   1.000
_cell.angle_alpha   90.00
_cell.angle_beta   90.00
_cell.angle_gamma   90.00
#
_symmetry.space_group_name_H-M   'P 1'
#
loop_
_entity.id
_entity.type
_entity.pdbx_description
1 polymer ?
#
loop_
_entity_poly.entity_id
_entity_poly.type
_entity_poly.pdbx_seq_one_letter_code
_entity_poly.pdbx_strand_id
1 'polypeptide(L)'
;MTSASRNIVPFPRAEVRRREHEIAFLPAALEITESPPSPIGRAIGASIIAVFCVALLWASLGSVDIVATATGKIVPGGRTKLIQPFETGVVRAIHVRDGQSVKAGDVLIELDPTMTEADQERQRSDLVAAELDVARLRAALTDDPLAAFRSPQGASAAEIDMHRQFLISQRAEQSAKLAEIERQQGQKEAERGTTSASVAKLQATIPVLQERVDIRKNLVDKALASKVVYLSEYQELVGLQQDLVLQQSRLREADAAIALLKETKERTAAEYLRTTYDALAKAEQKAASAAQEVVKAERRTKLQHLTAPVDGTVQQLAVHTVGGVVTPAQALAIVVPTESQLEIEAMLSNRDIGFVHPGQKAEIKIDTFNFTRYGLLSGDVLSVSTDAITRDRQGGSNERASGTVQGSSEPKGQELEYAARISLDRTHMQVEDKLVKLGPGMAVTVEIKTGARRIISYLLSPLAKYRQEALRER
;
A
#
# COMPACT_ATOMS: atom_id res chain seq x y z
N MET A 1 -47.93 -43.59 -62.94
CA MET A 1 -47.58 -44.90 -63.60
C MET A 1 -47.05 -45.81 -62.52
N THR A 2 -47.85 -46.70 -62.06
CA THR A 2 -47.74 -47.70 -61.03
C THR A 2 -46.74 -48.78 -61.38
N SER A 3 -45.74 -49.05 -60.53
CA SER A 3 -44.91 -50.26 -60.66
C SER A 3 -45.16 -51.11 -59.40
N ALA A 4 -45.77 -52.32 -59.68
CA ALA A 4 -46.15 -53.28 -58.69
C ALA A 4 -44.91 -54.05 -58.19
N SER A 5 -44.66 -54.05 -56.86
CA SER A 5 -43.71 -54.93 -56.21
C SER A 5 -44.32 -56.27 -55.96
N ARG A 6 -43.76 -57.31 -56.59
CA ARG A 6 -44.05 -58.68 -56.35
C ARG A 6 -43.54 -59.11 -54.96
N ASN A 7 -44.42 -59.44 -54.09
CA ASN A 7 -44.12 -60.13 -52.83
C ASN A 7 -43.77 -61.58 -53.14
N ILE A 8 -42.52 -61.95 -52.90
CA ILE A 8 -42.08 -63.37 -52.88
C ILE A 8 -42.23 -63.86 -51.43
N VAL A 9 -43.20 -64.70 -51.21
CA VAL A 9 -43.38 -65.39 -49.94
C VAL A 9 -42.32 -66.50 -49.85
N PRO A 10 -41.45 -66.54 -48.84
CA PRO A 10 -40.51 -67.67 -48.67
C PRO A 10 -41.24 -68.84 -48.06
N PHE A 11 -41.16 -69.97 -48.68
CA PHE A 11 -41.65 -71.22 -48.14
C PHE A 11 -40.88 -71.58 -46.87
N PRO A 12 -41.54 -72.05 -45.81
CA PRO A 12 -40.85 -72.53 -44.62
C PRO A 12 -40.10 -73.82 -44.95
N ARG A 13 -38.80 -73.74 -44.83
CA ARG A 13 -37.99 -75.01 -44.80
C ARG A 13 -38.28 -75.67 -43.47
N ALA A 14 -39.00 -76.76 -43.51
CA ALA A 14 -39.13 -77.65 -42.37
C ALA A 14 -37.76 -78.29 -42.10
N GLU A 15 -37.14 -77.93 -40.99
CA GLU A 15 -35.96 -78.65 -40.49
C GLU A 15 -36.39 -80.04 -40.06
N VAL A 16 -36.14 -81.00 -40.85
CA VAL A 16 -36.29 -82.42 -40.52
C VAL A 16 -35.21 -82.77 -39.50
N ARG A 17 -35.55 -82.73 -38.20
CA ARG A 17 -34.65 -83.28 -37.17
C ARG A 17 -34.61 -84.76 -37.32
N ARG A 18 -33.51 -85.31 -37.95
CA ARG A 18 -33.17 -86.71 -38.03
C ARG A 18 -32.89 -87.25 -36.64
N ARG A 19 -33.31 -88.46 -36.32
CA ARG A 19 -33.09 -89.11 -35.02
C ARG A 19 -31.62 -89.58 -34.92
N GLU A 20 -31.04 -89.64 -33.73
CA GLU A 20 -29.62 -89.94 -33.46
C GLU A 20 -29.14 -91.21 -34.12
N HIS A 21 -30.01 -92.28 -34.31
CA HIS A 21 -29.67 -93.50 -34.97
C HIS A 21 -29.68 -93.37 -36.51
N GLU A 22 -30.27 -92.36 -37.06
CA GLU A 22 -30.21 -92.10 -38.54
C GLU A 22 -28.92 -91.32 -38.91
N ILE A 23 -28.32 -90.65 -37.97
CA ILE A 23 -27.07 -89.86 -38.14
C ILE A 23 -25.89 -90.84 -38.19
N ALA A 24 -25.87 -91.98 -37.50
CA ALA A 24 -24.82 -92.94 -37.39
C ALA A 24 -24.59 -93.73 -38.73
N PHE A 25 -25.47 -93.64 -39.72
CA PHE A 25 -25.35 -94.28 -41.05
C PHE A 25 -24.97 -93.28 -42.17
N LEU A 26 -24.66 -92.06 -41.87
CA LEU A 26 -24.21 -91.05 -42.82
C LEU A 26 -22.70 -91.14 -43.11
N PRO A 27 -22.25 -90.82 -44.33
CA PRO A 27 -20.80 -90.70 -44.60
C PRO A 27 -20.12 -89.74 -43.67
N ALA A 28 -18.94 -90.03 -43.15
CA ALA A 28 -18.24 -89.29 -42.08
C ALA A 28 -18.15 -87.80 -42.28
N ALA A 29 -18.18 -87.29 -43.51
CA ALA A 29 -18.17 -85.85 -43.79
C ALA A 29 -19.53 -85.13 -43.47
N LEU A 30 -20.66 -85.88 -43.59
CA LEU A 30 -22.00 -85.34 -43.28
C LEU A 30 -22.39 -85.56 -41.81
N GLU A 31 -21.86 -86.53 -41.12
CA GLU A 31 -22.04 -86.82 -39.72
C GLU A 31 -21.50 -85.65 -38.86
N ILE A 32 -20.35 -85.06 -39.22
CA ILE A 32 -19.69 -83.95 -38.55
C ILE A 32 -20.50 -82.65 -38.71
N THR A 33 -21.22 -82.47 -39.86
CA THR A 33 -21.96 -81.19 -40.07
C THR A 33 -23.38 -81.25 -39.49
N GLU A 34 -23.99 -82.41 -39.27
CA GLU A 34 -25.34 -82.58 -38.74
C GLU A 34 -25.37 -82.99 -37.27
N SER A 35 -24.21 -83.38 -36.65
CA SER A 35 -24.18 -83.73 -35.25
C SER A 35 -24.36 -82.43 -34.37
N PRO A 36 -25.31 -82.39 -33.44
CA PRO A 36 -25.48 -81.26 -32.58
C PRO A 36 -24.23 -81.11 -31.68
N PRO A 37 -23.67 -79.87 -31.56
CA PRO A 37 -22.44 -79.71 -30.79
C PRO A 37 -22.68 -80.14 -29.33
N SER A 38 -21.74 -80.90 -28.80
CA SER A 38 -21.83 -81.54 -27.49
C SER A 38 -22.22 -80.49 -26.36
N PRO A 39 -23.11 -80.85 -25.46
CA PRO A 39 -23.53 -79.94 -24.39
C PRO A 39 -22.34 -79.46 -23.49
N ILE A 40 -21.31 -80.28 -23.37
CA ILE A 40 -20.07 -79.98 -22.66
C ILE A 40 -19.27 -78.90 -23.42
N GLY A 41 -19.14 -79.02 -24.77
CA GLY A 41 -18.48 -78.01 -25.58
C GLY A 41 -19.16 -76.63 -25.51
N ARG A 42 -20.49 -76.60 -25.48
CA ARG A 42 -21.28 -75.38 -25.27
C ARG A 42 -21.08 -74.77 -23.85
N ALA A 43 -21.05 -75.63 -22.82
CA ALA A 43 -20.78 -75.20 -21.47
C ALA A 43 -19.40 -74.58 -21.28
N ILE A 44 -18.37 -75.23 -21.89
CA ILE A 44 -16.98 -74.69 -21.87
C ILE A 44 -16.93 -73.37 -22.65
N GLY A 45 -17.51 -73.35 -23.90
CA GLY A 45 -17.56 -72.08 -24.63
C GLY A 45 -18.28 -70.95 -23.93
N ALA A 46 -19.45 -71.26 -23.32
CA ALA A 46 -20.18 -70.25 -22.50
C ALA A 46 -19.38 -69.79 -21.29
N SER A 47 -18.67 -70.72 -20.62
CA SER A 47 -17.79 -70.32 -19.47
C SER A 47 -16.63 -69.44 -19.91
N ILE A 48 -16.01 -69.71 -21.01
CA ILE A 48 -14.91 -68.88 -21.56
C ILE A 48 -15.44 -67.48 -21.95
N ILE A 49 -16.60 -67.42 -22.62
CA ILE A 49 -17.24 -66.16 -22.98
C ILE A 49 -17.65 -65.39 -21.71
N ALA A 50 -18.22 -66.08 -20.69
CA ALA A 50 -18.55 -65.43 -19.44
C ALA A 50 -17.34 -64.85 -18.71
N VAL A 51 -16.23 -65.58 -18.61
CA VAL A 51 -14.98 -65.09 -18.02
C VAL A 51 -14.41 -63.92 -18.83
N PHE A 52 -14.48 -64.00 -20.15
CA PHE A 52 -14.03 -62.92 -21.03
C PHE A 52 -14.89 -61.63 -20.84
N CYS A 53 -16.20 -61.80 -20.79
CA CYS A 53 -17.12 -60.69 -20.53
C CYS A 53 -16.90 -60.05 -19.13
N VAL A 54 -16.66 -60.87 -18.10
CA VAL A 54 -16.33 -60.40 -16.74
C VAL A 54 -14.98 -59.68 -16.76
N ALA A 55 -13.98 -60.21 -17.47
CA ALA A 55 -12.68 -59.54 -17.59
C ALA A 55 -12.77 -58.19 -18.34
N LEU A 56 -13.58 -58.14 -19.42
CA LEU A 56 -13.83 -56.86 -20.12
C LEU A 56 -14.61 -55.85 -19.24
N LEU A 57 -15.61 -56.33 -18.51
CA LEU A 57 -16.35 -55.49 -17.59
C LEU A 57 -15.41 -54.94 -16.51
N TRP A 58 -14.58 -55.79 -15.91
CA TRP A 58 -13.58 -55.39 -14.93
C TRP A 58 -12.57 -54.41 -15.51
N ALA A 59 -12.04 -54.64 -16.71
CA ALA A 59 -11.11 -53.74 -17.40
C ALA A 59 -11.76 -52.38 -17.77
N SER A 60 -13.09 -52.37 -18.00
CA SER A 60 -13.86 -51.15 -18.29
C SER A 60 -14.19 -50.31 -17.08
N LEU A 61 -14.41 -50.95 -15.90
CA LEU A 61 -14.73 -50.28 -14.63
C LEU A 61 -13.45 -49.94 -13.87
N GLY A 62 -12.38 -50.72 -14.01
CA GLY A 62 -11.11 -50.46 -13.34
C GLY A 62 -10.40 -49.24 -13.90
N SER A 63 -9.87 -48.39 -13.02
CA SER A 63 -9.06 -47.25 -13.35
C SER A 63 -7.69 -47.34 -12.66
N VAL A 64 -6.66 -46.85 -13.34
CA VAL A 64 -5.30 -46.70 -12.82
C VAL A 64 -4.98 -45.22 -12.80
N ASP A 65 -4.47 -44.73 -11.67
CA ASP A 65 -4.06 -43.33 -11.53
C ASP A 65 -2.83 -43.04 -12.40
N ILE A 66 -2.85 -41.90 -13.06
CA ILE A 66 -1.70 -41.34 -13.76
C ILE A 66 -1.04 -40.36 -12.80
N VAL A 67 0.24 -40.60 -12.52
CA VAL A 67 1.01 -39.78 -11.61
C VAL A 67 2.14 -39.05 -12.33
N ALA A 68 2.34 -37.80 -12.01
CA ALA A 68 3.56 -37.06 -12.36
C ALA A 68 4.52 -37.14 -11.17
N THR A 69 5.75 -37.58 -11.43
CA THR A 69 6.77 -37.74 -10.39
C THR A 69 7.70 -36.52 -10.35
N ALA A 70 7.88 -35.94 -9.20
CA ALA A 70 8.74 -34.78 -8.96
C ALA A 70 9.69 -35.07 -7.79
N THR A 71 10.95 -34.71 -7.94
CA THR A 71 11.91 -34.74 -6.82
C THR A 71 11.97 -33.38 -6.15
N GLY A 72 12.10 -33.34 -4.82
CA GLY A 72 12.09 -32.10 -4.09
C GLY A 72 12.69 -32.16 -2.70
N LYS A 73 12.47 -31.12 -1.95
CA LYS A 73 12.92 -31.02 -0.55
C LYS A 73 11.84 -30.35 0.30
N ILE A 74 11.83 -30.68 1.59
CA ILE A 74 11.01 -29.98 2.57
C ILE A 74 11.61 -28.61 2.82
N VAL A 75 10.79 -27.55 2.68
CA VAL A 75 11.15 -26.16 2.96
C VAL A 75 10.17 -25.57 3.98
N PRO A 76 10.57 -24.56 4.77
CA PRO A 76 9.61 -23.82 5.57
C PRO A 76 8.65 -23.07 4.64
N GLY A 77 7.35 -23.21 4.83
CA GLY A 77 6.34 -22.54 3.99
C GLY A 77 6.27 -21.03 4.19
N GLY A 78 6.76 -20.51 5.32
CA GLY A 78 6.95 -19.08 5.54
C GLY A 78 8.24 -18.61 4.87
N ARG A 79 8.13 -17.53 4.04
CA ARG A 79 9.34 -16.89 3.51
C ARG A 79 10.23 -16.42 4.66
N THR A 80 11.50 -16.76 4.63
CA THR A 80 12.51 -16.26 5.59
C THR A 80 12.49 -14.73 5.60
N LYS A 81 12.62 -14.14 6.79
CA LYS A 81 12.65 -12.68 6.98
C LYS A 81 14.09 -12.22 7.08
N LEU A 82 14.49 -11.41 6.13
CA LEU A 82 15.81 -10.82 6.10
C LEU A 82 15.82 -9.57 6.99
N ILE A 83 16.74 -9.52 7.94
CA ILE A 83 16.98 -8.38 8.83
C ILE A 83 18.14 -7.59 8.26
N GLN A 84 17.87 -6.32 7.92
CA GLN A 84 18.83 -5.43 7.30
C GLN A 84 18.67 -4.01 7.85
N PRO A 85 19.75 -3.20 7.97
CA PRO A 85 19.66 -1.82 8.41
C PRO A 85 19.11 -0.93 7.28
N PHE A 86 18.42 0.11 7.69
CA PHE A 86 17.89 1.11 6.75
C PHE A 86 18.98 2.08 6.29
N GLU A 87 19.93 2.41 7.17
CA GLU A 87 21.04 3.32 6.90
C GLU A 87 22.34 2.81 7.50
N THR A 88 23.46 3.44 7.16
CA THR A 88 24.77 3.10 7.71
C THR A 88 24.79 3.37 9.21
N GLY A 89 25.26 2.42 9.99
CA GLY A 89 25.39 2.53 11.43
C GLY A 89 26.53 1.72 12.00
N VAL A 90 26.86 1.98 13.26
CA VAL A 90 27.82 1.20 14.04
C VAL A 90 27.04 0.25 14.95
N VAL A 91 27.42 -1.01 15.01
CA VAL A 91 26.76 -1.99 15.88
C VAL A 91 27.14 -1.69 17.33
N ARG A 92 26.14 -1.35 18.14
CA ARG A 92 26.28 -1.10 19.58
C ARG A 92 26.19 -2.37 20.40
N ALA A 93 25.20 -3.22 20.08
CA ALA A 93 24.98 -4.49 20.78
C ALA A 93 24.33 -5.53 19.87
N ILE A 94 24.61 -6.79 20.14
CA ILE A 94 24.01 -7.96 19.49
C ILE A 94 23.38 -8.81 20.62
N HIS A 95 22.03 -8.94 20.58
CA HIS A 95 21.25 -9.58 21.63
C HIS A 95 20.91 -11.04 21.35
N VAL A 96 21.24 -11.53 20.15
CA VAL A 96 20.87 -12.88 19.69
C VAL A 96 22.08 -13.67 19.19
N ARG A 97 21.93 -15.00 19.13
CA ARG A 97 22.89 -15.94 18.57
C ARG A 97 22.25 -16.80 17.50
N ASP A 98 23.07 -17.38 16.61
CA ASP A 98 22.59 -18.37 15.68
C ASP A 98 21.87 -19.53 16.37
N GLY A 99 20.71 -19.91 15.83
CA GLY A 99 19.84 -20.96 16.37
C GLY A 99 18.94 -20.53 17.53
N GLN A 100 19.01 -19.27 17.97
CA GLN A 100 18.15 -18.75 19.05
C GLN A 100 16.71 -18.51 18.58
N SER A 101 15.73 -18.96 19.38
CA SER A 101 14.34 -18.65 19.18
C SER A 101 14.02 -17.24 19.67
N VAL A 102 13.29 -16.46 18.87
CA VAL A 102 12.89 -15.06 19.13
C VAL A 102 11.41 -14.84 18.86
N LYS A 103 10.82 -13.88 19.55
CA LYS A 103 9.44 -13.44 19.35
C LYS A 103 9.39 -12.19 18.49
N ALA A 104 8.24 -11.98 17.85
CA ALA A 104 7.98 -10.74 17.13
C ALA A 104 8.16 -9.52 18.06
N GLY A 105 8.94 -8.54 17.62
CA GLY A 105 9.29 -7.36 18.42
C GLY A 105 10.56 -7.46 19.26
N ASP A 106 11.14 -8.65 19.45
CA ASP A 106 12.41 -8.78 20.17
C ASP A 106 13.55 -8.05 19.43
N VAL A 107 14.36 -7.28 20.17
CA VAL A 107 15.51 -6.58 19.60
C VAL A 107 16.61 -7.60 19.32
N LEU A 108 17.03 -7.69 18.08
CA LEU A 108 18.08 -8.59 17.62
C LEU A 108 19.46 -7.93 17.64
N ILE A 109 19.54 -6.76 17.03
CA ILE A 109 20.75 -5.97 16.88
C ILE A 109 20.40 -4.51 17.16
N GLU A 110 21.23 -3.85 17.95
CA GLU A 110 21.13 -2.44 18.27
C GLU A 110 22.26 -1.67 17.58
N LEU A 111 21.92 -0.70 16.78
CA LEU A 111 22.87 0.24 16.19
C LEU A 111 23.03 1.44 17.12
N ASP A 112 24.15 2.15 17.02
CA ASP A 112 24.44 3.33 17.83
C ASP A 112 23.46 4.47 17.50
N PRO A 113 22.54 4.85 18.43
CA PRO A 113 21.52 5.86 18.17
C PRO A 113 22.02 7.30 18.44
N THR A 114 23.26 7.50 18.92
CA THR A 114 23.75 8.79 19.41
C THR A 114 23.49 9.94 18.45
N MET A 115 23.77 9.74 17.15
CA MET A 115 23.57 10.78 16.13
C MET A 115 22.08 11.00 15.83
N THR A 116 21.28 9.94 15.79
CA THR A 116 19.85 10.03 15.50
C THR A 116 19.06 10.57 16.70
N GLU A 117 19.47 10.28 17.94
CA GLU A 117 18.90 10.86 19.16
C GLU A 117 19.21 12.36 19.25
N ALA A 118 20.46 12.77 18.96
CA ALA A 118 20.84 14.17 18.93
C ALA A 118 20.06 14.96 17.83
N ASP A 119 19.84 14.36 16.66
CA ASP A 119 19.04 14.94 15.60
C ASP A 119 17.57 15.05 16.02
N GLN A 120 17.02 14.02 16.64
CA GLN A 120 15.65 14.01 17.18
C GLN A 120 15.44 15.12 18.22
N GLU A 121 16.39 15.30 19.16
CA GLU A 121 16.31 16.34 20.17
C GLU A 121 16.39 17.75 19.56
N ARG A 122 17.26 17.94 18.57
CA ARG A 122 17.32 19.19 17.81
C ARG A 122 15.98 19.51 17.11
N GLN A 123 15.38 18.53 16.43
CA GLN A 123 14.10 18.72 15.76
C GLN A 123 12.95 19.02 16.74
N ARG A 124 12.99 18.44 17.95
CA ARG A 124 12.04 18.77 19.04
C ARG A 124 12.21 20.20 19.51
N SER A 125 13.44 20.64 19.72
CA SER A 125 13.74 22.02 20.09
C SER A 125 13.26 23.01 19.02
N ASP A 126 13.50 22.73 17.74
CA ASP A 126 13.02 23.54 16.62
C ASP A 126 11.48 23.62 16.56
N LEU A 127 10.79 22.51 16.87
CA LEU A 127 9.32 22.49 16.98
C LEU A 127 8.83 23.37 18.13
N VAL A 128 9.39 23.23 19.33
CA VAL A 128 9.01 24.03 20.51
C VAL A 128 9.20 25.52 20.24
N ALA A 129 10.31 25.91 19.59
CA ALA A 129 10.57 27.28 19.20
C ALA A 129 9.51 27.82 18.22
N ALA A 130 9.13 27.01 17.23
CA ALA A 130 8.09 27.38 16.28
C ALA A 130 6.70 27.47 16.92
N GLU A 131 6.36 26.57 17.83
CA GLU A 131 5.11 26.59 18.60
C GLU A 131 5.02 27.81 19.54
N LEU A 132 6.15 28.22 20.14
CA LEU A 132 6.23 29.46 20.94
C LEU A 132 5.94 30.71 20.09
N ASP A 133 6.46 30.77 18.85
CA ASP A 133 6.14 31.83 17.91
C ASP A 133 4.64 31.87 17.58
N VAL A 134 4.02 30.73 17.33
CA VAL A 134 2.57 30.60 17.09
C VAL A 134 1.78 31.07 18.30
N ALA A 135 2.16 30.60 19.49
CA ALA A 135 1.49 30.98 20.74
C ALA A 135 1.55 32.50 20.99
N ARG A 136 2.73 33.10 20.76
CA ARG A 136 2.92 34.55 20.89
C ARG A 136 2.08 35.33 19.90
N LEU A 137 2.08 34.93 18.61
CA LEU A 137 1.35 35.65 17.57
C LEU A 137 -0.17 35.50 17.72
N ARG A 138 -0.65 34.31 18.14
CA ARG A 138 -2.08 34.15 18.50
C ARG A 138 -2.48 35.02 19.67
N ALA A 139 -1.65 35.08 20.73
CA ALA A 139 -1.88 35.93 21.86
C ALA A 139 -1.90 37.40 21.45
N ALA A 140 -1.02 37.87 20.56
CA ALA A 140 -0.96 39.24 20.07
C ALA A 140 -2.24 39.73 19.37
N LEU A 141 -3.07 38.82 18.89
CA LEU A 141 -4.35 39.07 18.21
C LEU A 141 -5.53 39.20 19.19
N THR A 142 -5.33 38.94 20.47
CA THR A 142 -6.37 39.02 21.52
C THR A 142 -6.34 40.34 22.27
N ASP A 143 -7.44 40.67 22.94
CA ASP A 143 -7.55 41.88 23.75
C ASP A 143 -6.60 41.87 24.97
N ASP A 144 -6.39 40.71 25.59
CA ASP A 144 -5.41 40.51 26.66
C ASP A 144 -4.35 39.47 26.25
N PRO A 145 -3.30 39.92 25.55
CA PRO A 145 -2.26 39.04 25.05
C PRO A 145 -1.51 38.26 26.13
N LEU A 146 -1.32 38.83 27.31
CA LEU A 146 -0.56 38.17 28.38
C LEU A 146 -1.35 37.03 29.03
N ALA A 147 -2.65 37.21 29.22
CA ALA A 147 -3.54 36.17 29.74
C ALA A 147 -3.79 35.06 28.68
N ALA A 148 -3.77 35.42 27.41
CA ALA A 148 -3.98 34.47 26.31
C ALA A 148 -2.73 33.67 25.91
N PHE A 149 -1.53 34.13 26.30
CA PHE A 149 -0.27 33.47 25.97
C PHE A 149 -0.14 32.14 26.74
N ARG A 150 -0.22 31.04 26.03
CA ARG A 150 -0.03 29.68 26.57
C ARG A 150 1.21 29.05 25.96
N SER A 151 2.19 28.72 26.81
CA SER A 151 3.40 28.05 26.38
C SER A 151 3.15 26.61 25.97
N PRO A 152 3.78 26.10 24.91
CA PRO A 152 3.77 24.67 24.55
C PRO A 152 4.51 23.85 25.61
N GLN A 153 4.26 22.53 25.58
CA GLN A 153 4.98 21.59 26.44
C GLN A 153 6.44 21.47 25.98
N GLY A 154 7.36 21.43 26.92
CA GLY A 154 8.79 21.29 26.65
C GLY A 154 9.55 22.60 26.47
N ALA A 155 8.86 23.78 26.46
CA ALA A 155 9.54 25.07 26.41
C ALA A 155 10.24 25.36 27.74
N SER A 156 11.47 25.87 27.67
CA SER A 156 12.22 26.31 28.85
C SER A 156 11.65 27.62 29.43
N ALA A 157 11.83 27.85 30.74
CA ALA A 157 11.38 29.07 31.37
C ALA A 157 11.99 30.34 30.74
N ALA A 158 13.25 30.26 30.30
CA ALA A 158 13.95 31.37 29.66
C ALA A 158 13.32 31.72 28.29
N GLU A 159 12.97 30.74 27.48
CA GLU A 159 12.30 30.94 26.17
C GLU A 159 10.90 31.53 26.38
N ILE A 160 10.13 31.01 27.34
CA ILE A 160 8.81 31.54 27.71
C ILE A 160 8.90 33.02 28.10
N ASP A 161 9.86 33.37 28.95
CA ASP A 161 10.04 34.75 29.42
C ASP A 161 10.49 35.67 28.27
N MET A 162 11.37 35.22 27.41
CA MET A 162 11.76 35.95 26.21
C MET A 162 10.55 36.25 25.30
N HIS A 163 9.71 35.28 25.02
CA HIS A 163 8.51 35.47 24.19
C HIS A 163 7.47 36.37 24.86
N ARG A 164 7.34 36.32 26.20
CA ARG A 164 6.51 37.26 26.94
C ARG A 164 7.02 38.70 26.85
N GLN A 165 8.30 38.91 27.02
CA GLN A 165 8.91 40.24 26.88
C GLN A 165 8.75 40.79 25.46
N PHE A 166 8.91 39.94 24.46
CA PHE A 166 8.68 40.32 23.07
C PHE A 166 7.22 40.74 22.84
N LEU A 167 6.25 40.00 23.39
CA LEU A 167 4.82 40.30 23.30
C LEU A 167 4.48 41.64 23.97
N ILE A 168 5.05 41.91 25.17
CA ILE A 168 4.89 43.18 25.89
C ILE A 168 5.43 44.34 25.04
N SER A 169 6.63 44.18 24.48
CA SER A 169 7.28 45.20 23.66
C SER A 169 6.49 45.48 22.38
N GLN A 170 6.01 44.46 21.71
CA GLN A 170 5.22 44.57 20.47
C GLN A 170 3.88 45.31 20.76
N ARG A 171 3.21 44.96 21.86
CA ARG A 171 1.99 45.66 22.29
C ARG A 171 2.24 47.13 22.64
N ALA A 172 3.33 47.40 23.36
CA ALA A 172 3.71 48.78 23.73
C ALA A 172 4.00 49.63 22.48
N GLU A 173 4.70 49.08 21.51
CA GLU A 173 4.96 49.76 20.22
C GLU A 173 3.65 50.09 19.49
N GLN A 174 2.75 49.11 19.34
CA GLN A 174 1.46 49.34 18.66
C GLN A 174 0.60 50.38 19.41
N SER A 175 0.51 50.29 20.73
CA SER A 175 -0.25 51.25 21.55
C SER A 175 0.34 52.66 21.47
N ALA A 176 1.68 52.79 21.43
CA ALA A 176 2.33 54.07 21.26
C ALA A 176 2.05 54.71 19.91
N LYS A 177 2.04 53.93 18.82
CA LYS A 177 1.68 54.39 17.45
C LYS A 177 0.25 54.91 17.39
N LEU A 178 -0.71 54.18 17.99
CA LEU A 178 -2.11 54.62 18.03
C LEU A 178 -2.30 55.87 18.91
N ALA A 179 -1.66 55.91 20.08
CA ALA A 179 -1.70 57.05 20.98
C ALA A 179 -1.09 58.33 20.34
N GLU A 180 -0.07 58.18 19.51
CA GLU A 180 0.48 59.31 18.74
C GLU A 180 -0.55 59.89 17.78
N ILE A 181 -1.24 59.06 17.00
CA ILE A 181 -2.30 59.52 16.08
C ILE A 181 -3.47 60.14 16.85
N GLU A 182 -3.85 59.55 17.99
CA GLU A 182 -4.88 60.14 18.86
C GLU A 182 -4.51 61.52 19.41
N ARG A 183 -3.26 61.73 19.80
CA ARG A 183 -2.77 63.06 20.25
C ARG A 183 -2.85 64.06 19.09
N GLN A 184 -2.43 63.67 17.88
CA GLN A 184 -2.53 64.53 16.69
C GLN A 184 -3.99 64.84 16.34
N GLN A 185 -4.91 63.86 16.46
CA GLN A 185 -6.33 64.08 16.27
C GLN A 185 -6.89 65.06 17.30
N GLY A 186 -6.58 64.89 18.61
CA GLY A 186 -7.01 65.80 19.69
C GLY A 186 -6.49 67.22 19.48
N GLN A 187 -5.25 67.42 18.95
CA GLN A 187 -4.72 68.72 18.59
C GLN A 187 -5.57 69.36 17.47
N LYS A 188 -5.93 68.64 16.44
CA LYS A 188 -6.77 69.14 15.34
C LYS A 188 -8.21 69.41 15.78
N GLU A 189 -8.76 68.65 16.70
CA GLU A 189 -10.07 68.91 17.33
C GLU A 189 -10.08 70.20 18.16
N ALA A 190 -9.00 70.46 18.87
CA ALA A 190 -8.83 71.72 19.57
C ALA A 190 -8.74 72.95 18.63
N GLU A 191 -7.96 72.80 17.52
CA GLU A 191 -7.89 73.85 16.48
C GLU A 191 -9.23 74.07 15.83
N ARG A 192 -9.97 72.99 15.49
CA ARG A 192 -11.36 73.06 15.00
C ARG A 192 -12.28 73.83 15.96
N GLY A 193 -12.20 73.57 17.29
CA GLY A 193 -12.94 74.23 18.30
C GLY A 193 -12.70 75.75 18.36
N THR A 194 -11.44 76.18 18.28
CA THR A 194 -11.07 77.63 18.25
C THR A 194 -11.56 78.32 16.96
N THR A 195 -11.44 77.67 15.82
CA THR A 195 -11.92 78.18 14.52
C THR A 195 -13.44 78.29 14.53
N SER A 196 -14.13 77.22 15.04
CA SER A 196 -15.61 77.28 15.20
C SER A 196 -16.09 78.39 16.05
N ALA A 197 -15.43 78.71 17.21
CA ALA A 197 -15.72 79.78 18.03
C ALA A 197 -15.55 81.17 17.29
N SER A 198 -14.49 81.24 16.44
CA SER A 198 -14.25 82.46 15.62
C SER A 198 -15.35 82.66 14.57
N VAL A 199 -15.78 81.57 13.92
CA VAL A 199 -16.94 81.59 12.97
C VAL A 199 -18.20 82.08 13.71
N ALA A 200 -18.49 81.48 14.88
CA ALA A 200 -19.67 81.87 15.66
C ALA A 200 -19.66 83.42 16.11
N LYS A 201 -18.48 83.92 16.50
CA LYS A 201 -18.26 85.30 16.80
C LYS A 201 -18.57 86.18 15.59
N LEU A 202 -18.00 85.88 14.44
CA LEU A 202 -18.25 86.65 13.18
C LEU A 202 -19.71 86.57 12.75
N GLN A 203 -20.33 85.40 12.82
CA GLN A 203 -21.77 85.25 12.56
C GLN A 203 -22.68 86.08 13.45
N ALA A 204 -22.29 86.27 14.71
CA ALA A 204 -23.03 87.13 15.60
C ALA A 204 -22.77 88.66 15.38
N THR A 205 -21.54 89.04 14.97
CA THR A 205 -21.13 90.45 14.81
C THR A 205 -21.60 91.01 13.46
N ILE A 206 -21.57 90.25 12.34
CA ILE A 206 -21.92 90.73 11.01
C ILE A 206 -23.35 91.27 10.94
N PRO A 207 -24.39 90.63 11.47
CA PRO A 207 -25.76 91.15 11.42
C PRO A 207 -25.90 92.50 12.07
N VAL A 208 -25.26 92.72 13.23
CA VAL A 208 -25.29 93.99 13.98
C VAL A 208 -24.63 95.11 13.15
N LEU A 209 -23.48 94.82 12.54
CA LEU A 209 -22.82 95.78 11.68
C LEU A 209 -23.58 96.02 10.37
N GLN A 210 -24.20 94.99 9.80
CA GLN A 210 -25.07 95.13 8.59
C GLN A 210 -26.22 96.10 8.91
N GLU A 211 -26.94 95.93 10.02
CA GLU A 211 -28.01 96.83 10.44
C GLU A 211 -27.52 98.29 10.59
N ARG A 212 -26.36 98.48 11.23
CA ARG A 212 -25.75 99.80 11.37
C ARG A 212 -25.43 100.42 10.01
N VAL A 213 -24.85 99.67 9.06
CA VAL A 213 -24.55 100.13 7.68
C VAL A 213 -25.82 100.46 6.92
N ASP A 214 -26.89 99.67 7.06
CA ASP A 214 -28.19 99.95 6.43
C ASP A 214 -28.85 101.19 6.93
N ILE A 215 -28.85 101.43 8.25
CA ILE A 215 -29.32 102.70 8.85
C ILE A 215 -28.49 103.88 8.34
N ARG A 216 -27.15 103.71 8.28
CA ARG A 216 -26.24 104.79 7.81
C ARG A 216 -26.48 105.07 6.33
N LYS A 217 -26.70 104.10 5.52
CA LYS A 217 -27.06 104.25 4.07
C LYS A 217 -28.33 105.08 3.89
N ASN A 218 -29.36 104.72 4.67
CA ASN A 218 -30.63 105.49 4.65
C ASN A 218 -30.48 106.97 5.01
N LEU A 219 -29.60 107.27 5.94
CA LEU A 219 -29.29 108.68 6.40
C LEU A 219 -28.49 109.44 5.35
N VAL A 220 -27.57 108.78 4.62
CA VAL A 220 -26.82 109.40 3.51
C VAL A 220 -27.76 109.67 2.32
N ASP A 221 -28.63 108.70 2.02
CA ASP A 221 -29.63 108.89 0.91
C ASP A 221 -30.56 110.04 1.17
N LYS A 222 -30.82 110.39 2.43
CA LYS A 222 -31.57 111.57 2.87
C LYS A 222 -30.68 112.80 3.08
N ALA A 223 -29.42 112.78 2.75
CA ALA A 223 -28.47 113.89 2.90
C ALA A 223 -28.20 114.26 4.41
N LEU A 224 -28.53 113.42 5.36
CA LEU A 224 -28.43 113.66 6.80
C LEU A 224 -27.10 113.05 7.40
N ALA A 225 -26.27 112.34 6.62
CA ALA A 225 -25.00 111.82 7.13
C ALA A 225 -23.89 111.88 6.03
N SER A 226 -22.62 111.76 6.47
CA SER A 226 -21.40 111.76 5.64
C SER A 226 -21.27 110.44 4.87
N LYS A 227 -21.14 110.53 3.48
CA LYS A 227 -20.86 109.40 2.63
C LYS A 227 -19.53 108.70 2.96
N VAL A 228 -18.53 109.43 3.45
CA VAL A 228 -17.20 108.87 3.81
C VAL A 228 -17.34 107.86 4.98
N VAL A 229 -18.13 108.25 6.00
CA VAL A 229 -18.37 107.40 7.18
C VAL A 229 -19.16 106.14 6.75
N TYR A 230 -20.17 106.25 5.90
CA TYR A 230 -20.86 105.09 5.38
C TYR A 230 -19.91 104.13 4.62
N LEU A 231 -19.04 104.64 3.75
CA LEU A 231 -18.11 103.79 2.97
C LEU A 231 -17.07 103.10 3.89
N SER A 232 -16.65 103.79 4.97
CA SER A 232 -15.73 103.14 5.93
C SER A 232 -16.42 101.98 6.71
N GLU A 233 -17.68 102.20 7.19
CA GLU A 233 -18.46 101.16 7.84
C GLU A 233 -18.80 99.96 6.85
N TYR A 234 -19.10 100.28 5.60
CA TYR A 234 -19.32 99.27 4.55
C TYR A 234 -18.04 98.45 4.25
N GLN A 235 -16.88 99.10 4.19
CA GLN A 235 -15.59 98.43 4.01
C GLN A 235 -15.29 97.52 5.24
N GLU A 236 -15.61 97.91 6.44
CA GLU A 236 -15.47 97.06 7.68
C GLU A 236 -16.39 95.82 7.57
N LEU A 237 -17.66 96.02 7.15
CA LEU A 237 -18.61 94.94 6.96
C LEU A 237 -18.12 93.92 5.92
N VAL A 238 -17.66 94.38 4.75
CA VAL A 238 -17.09 93.48 3.69
C VAL A 238 -15.86 92.75 4.22
N GLY A 239 -15.01 93.44 5.00
CA GLY A 239 -13.85 92.77 5.64
C GLY A 239 -14.28 91.62 6.54
N LEU A 240 -15.23 91.84 7.46
CA LEU A 240 -15.73 90.77 8.35
C LEU A 240 -16.44 89.60 7.56
N GLN A 241 -17.17 89.95 6.50
CA GLN A 241 -17.77 88.93 5.66
C GLN A 241 -16.70 88.03 4.95
N GLN A 242 -15.60 88.62 4.48
CA GLN A 242 -14.48 87.88 3.90
C GLN A 242 -13.76 87.02 4.95
N ASP A 243 -13.57 87.62 6.18
CA ASP A 243 -13.01 86.86 7.30
C ASP A 243 -13.85 85.63 7.67
N LEU A 244 -15.20 85.77 7.66
CA LEU A 244 -16.12 84.66 7.88
C LEU A 244 -15.89 83.52 6.84
N VAL A 245 -15.82 83.85 5.57
CA VAL A 245 -15.54 82.90 4.51
C VAL A 245 -14.19 82.18 4.73
N LEU A 246 -13.17 82.94 5.12
CA LEU A 246 -11.85 82.44 5.42
C LEU A 246 -11.90 81.45 6.60
N GLN A 247 -12.55 81.85 7.72
CA GLN A 247 -12.66 81.01 8.91
C GLN A 247 -13.52 79.75 8.65
N GLN A 248 -14.58 79.84 7.82
CA GLN A 248 -15.35 78.66 7.39
C GLN A 248 -14.52 77.71 6.52
N SER A 249 -13.60 78.19 5.68
CA SER A 249 -12.69 77.39 4.88
C SER A 249 -11.67 76.67 5.79
N ARG A 250 -11.11 77.36 6.82
CA ARG A 250 -10.23 76.77 7.82
C ARG A 250 -10.94 75.69 8.66
N LEU A 251 -12.23 75.90 8.97
CA LEU A 251 -13.05 74.92 9.67
C LEU A 251 -13.16 73.64 8.85
N ARG A 252 -13.45 73.73 7.54
CA ARG A 252 -13.52 72.61 6.62
C ARG A 252 -12.18 71.90 6.50
N GLU A 253 -11.06 72.65 6.47
CA GLU A 253 -9.74 72.10 6.45
C GLU A 253 -9.43 71.31 7.70
N ALA A 254 -9.79 71.80 8.89
CA ALA A 254 -9.65 71.09 10.17
C ALA A 254 -10.52 69.82 10.19
N ASP A 255 -11.78 69.89 9.74
CA ASP A 255 -12.64 68.70 9.64
C ASP A 255 -12.04 67.63 8.72
N ALA A 256 -11.49 68.01 7.54
CA ALA A 256 -10.84 67.12 6.62
C ALA A 256 -9.56 66.47 7.22
N ALA A 257 -8.77 67.26 7.98
CA ALA A 257 -7.59 66.79 8.69
C ALA A 257 -7.95 65.74 9.76
N ILE A 258 -9.00 65.99 10.54
CA ILE A 258 -9.51 65.03 11.55
C ILE A 258 -9.97 63.73 10.88
N ALA A 259 -10.73 63.79 9.77
CA ALA A 259 -11.16 62.63 9.01
C ALA A 259 -9.97 61.82 8.51
N LEU A 260 -8.94 62.47 7.97
CA LEU A 260 -7.71 61.80 7.50
C LEU A 260 -6.96 61.09 8.64
N LEU A 261 -6.86 61.72 9.82
CA LEU A 261 -6.21 61.13 10.99
C LEU A 261 -7.01 59.90 11.50
N LYS A 262 -8.34 59.96 11.46
CA LYS A 262 -9.19 58.80 11.80
C LYS A 262 -8.96 57.64 10.87
N GLU A 263 -8.97 57.90 9.55
CA GLU A 263 -8.65 56.88 8.53
C GLU A 263 -7.22 56.33 8.73
N THR A 264 -6.27 57.19 9.04
CA THR A 264 -4.88 56.77 9.31
C THR A 264 -4.80 55.85 10.52
N LYS A 265 -5.55 56.15 11.61
CA LYS A 265 -5.64 55.27 12.79
C LYS A 265 -6.21 53.89 12.43
N GLU A 266 -7.32 53.87 11.71
CA GLU A 266 -7.97 52.64 11.28
C GLU A 266 -7.04 51.83 10.36
N ARG A 267 -6.37 52.46 9.40
CA ARG A 267 -5.37 51.82 8.50
C ARG A 267 -4.19 51.26 9.31
N THR A 268 -3.64 51.99 10.27
CA THR A 268 -2.52 51.52 11.11
C THR A 268 -2.92 50.31 11.95
N ALA A 269 -4.14 50.26 12.48
CA ALA A 269 -4.68 49.13 13.21
C ALA A 269 -4.88 47.91 12.28
N ALA A 270 -5.46 48.13 11.11
CA ALA A 270 -5.66 47.06 10.10
C ALA A 270 -4.35 46.51 9.58
N GLU A 271 -3.34 47.34 9.34
CA GLU A 271 -2.00 46.91 8.91
C GLU A 271 -1.30 46.05 9.97
N TYR A 272 -1.41 46.41 11.24
CA TYR A 272 -0.91 45.60 12.35
C TYR A 272 -1.57 44.20 12.36
N LEU A 273 -2.90 44.14 12.25
CA LEU A 273 -3.62 42.87 12.19
C LEU A 273 -3.17 42.03 10.99
N ARG A 274 -3.13 42.61 9.79
CA ARG A 274 -2.72 41.96 8.57
C ARG A 274 -1.30 41.37 8.70
N THR A 275 -0.33 42.18 9.14
CA THR A 275 1.06 41.73 9.31
C THR A 275 1.19 40.66 10.39
N THR A 276 0.39 40.73 11.45
CA THR A 276 0.38 39.71 12.51
C THR A 276 -0.24 38.40 12.02
N TYR A 277 -1.33 38.44 11.24
CA TYR A 277 -1.91 37.24 10.60
C TYR A 277 -0.97 36.62 9.57
N ASP A 278 -0.29 37.43 8.74
CA ASP A 278 0.70 36.94 7.78
C ASP A 278 1.88 36.25 8.52
N ALA A 279 2.32 36.85 9.63
CA ALA A 279 3.36 36.24 10.46
C ALA A 279 2.88 34.94 11.12
N LEU A 280 1.63 34.92 11.62
CA LEU A 280 1.02 33.74 12.23
C LEU A 280 0.91 32.58 11.22
N ALA A 281 0.42 32.85 10.01
CA ALA A 281 0.33 31.82 8.97
C ALA A 281 1.69 31.19 8.64
N LYS A 282 2.75 32.00 8.55
CA LYS A 282 4.13 31.54 8.36
C LYS A 282 4.64 30.72 9.55
N ALA A 283 4.35 31.18 10.78
CA ALA A 283 4.75 30.46 11.99
C ALA A 283 4.01 29.11 12.12
N GLU A 284 2.72 29.05 11.80
CA GLU A 284 1.95 27.80 11.76
C GLU A 284 2.48 26.83 10.71
N GLN A 285 2.81 27.30 9.51
CA GLN A 285 3.44 26.48 8.48
C GLN A 285 4.80 25.94 8.95
N LYS A 286 5.62 26.79 9.61
CA LYS A 286 6.91 26.36 10.17
C LYS A 286 6.73 25.32 11.27
N ALA A 287 5.78 25.51 12.19
CA ALA A 287 5.49 24.55 13.24
C ALA A 287 4.99 23.21 12.67
N ALA A 288 4.11 23.25 11.66
CA ALA A 288 3.64 22.04 11.00
C ALA A 288 4.78 21.28 10.28
N SER A 289 5.70 21.99 9.61
CA SER A 289 6.86 21.34 8.98
C SER A 289 7.83 20.77 10.02
N ALA A 290 8.09 21.50 11.12
CA ALA A 290 8.93 21.01 12.21
C ALA A 290 8.34 19.76 12.88
N ALA A 291 7.02 19.71 13.06
CA ALA A 291 6.34 18.53 13.59
C ALA A 291 6.55 17.29 12.70
N GLN A 292 6.52 17.44 11.37
CA GLN A 292 6.83 16.35 10.45
C GLN A 292 8.29 15.88 10.54
N GLU A 293 9.23 16.82 10.70
CA GLU A 293 10.64 16.45 10.89
C GLU A 293 10.89 15.72 12.22
N VAL A 294 10.18 16.08 13.29
CA VAL A 294 10.23 15.31 14.55
C VAL A 294 9.74 13.88 14.34
N VAL A 295 8.59 13.67 13.68
CA VAL A 295 8.08 12.31 13.38
C VAL A 295 9.08 11.50 12.56
N LYS A 296 9.73 12.13 11.60
CA LYS A 296 10.76 11.51 10.76
C LYS A 296 11.99 11.13 11.57
N ALA A 297 12.48 12.04 12.42
CA ALA A 297 13.63 11.78 13.31
C ALA A 297 13.32 10.66 14.32
N GLU A 298 12.13 10.65 14.94
CA GLU A 298 11.69 9.56 15.81
C GLU A 298 11.64 8.21 15.09
N ARG A 299 11.16 8.19 13.85
CA ARG A 299 11.14 6.96 13.06
C ARG A 299 12.55 6.46 12.77
N ARG A 300 13.49 7.37 12.44
CA ARG A 300 14.90 7.02 12.23
C ARG A 300 15.54 6.42 13.48
N THR A 301 15.32 7.02 14.64
CA THR A 301 15.84 6.51 15.92
C THR A 301 15.27 5.13 16.22
N LYS A 302 13.97 4.89 16.00
CA LYS A 302 13.37 3.56 16.15
C LYS A 302 13.97 2.51 15.22
N LEU A 303 14.35 2.89 14.00
CA LEU A 303 14.96 1.98 13.02
C LEU A 303 16.40 1.59 13.37
N GLN A 304 17.04 2.22 14.36
CA GLN A 304 18.33 1.79 14.90
C GLN A 304 18.23 0.50 15.75
N HIS A 305 17.02 0.16 16.22
CA HIS A 305 16.76 -1.13 16.87
C HIS A 305 16.17 -2.10 15.81
N LEU A 306 17.00 -3.05 15.37
CA LEU A 306 16.59 -4.09 14.43
C LEU A 306 15.85 -5.18 15.18
N THR A 307 14.54 -5.27 14.99
CA THR A 307 13.65 -6.22 15.70
C THR A 307 13.21 -7.37 14.81
N ALA A 308 12.86 -8.51 15.45
CA ALA A 308 12.24 -9.63 14.75
C ALA A 308 10.83 -9.26 14.25
N PRO A 309 10.52 -9.42 12.95
CA PRO A 309 9.19 -9.10 12.42
C PRO A 309 8.15 -10.19 12.73
N VAL A 310 8.56 -11.39 13.07
CA VAL A 310 7.74 -12.58 13.35
C VAL A 310 8.41 -13.48 14.39
N ASP A 311 7.62 -14.33 15.04
CA ASP A 311 8.14 -15.39 15.89
C ASP A 311 8.93 -16.40 15.05
N GLY A 312 10.14 -16.69 15.45
CA GLY A 312 10.99 -17.54 14.62
C GLY A 312 12.32 -17.91 15.27
N THR A 313 13.19 -18.49 14.47
CA THR A 313 14.56 -18.83 14.86
C THR A 313 15.54 -18.04 14.00
N VAL A 314 16.52 -17.41 14.67
CA VAL A 314 17.58 -16.67 13.98
C VAL A 314 18.53 -17.66 13.30
N GLN A 315 18.78 -17.43 12.02
CA GLN A 315 19.76 -18.18 11.23
C GLN A 315 20.69 -17.21 10.50
N GLN A 316 21.94 -17.61 10.29
CA GLN A 316 22.93 -16.84 9.54
C GLN A 316 23.11 -15.40 10.05
N LEU A 317 23.47 -15.26 11.31
CA LEU A 317 23.93 -13.98 11.86
C LEU A 317 25.25 -13.59 11.18
N ALA A 318 25.22 -12.57 10.34
CA ALA A 318 26.38 -12.11 9.56
C ALA A 318 27.31 -11.17 10.34
N VAL A 319 26.82 -10.60 11.43
CA VAL A 319 27.57 -9.65 12.28
C VAL A 319 27.86 -10.27 13.62
N HIS A 320 29.16 -10.39 13.95
CA HIS A 320 29.63 -11.00 15.18
C HIS A 320 30.41 -10.04 16.08
N THR A 321 30.70 -8.82 15.60
CA THR A 321 31.59 -7.90 16.29
C THR A 321 30.86 -6.61 16.64
N VAL A 322 30.83 -6.24 17.91
CA VAL A 322 30.40 -4.94 18.40
C VAL A 322 31.41 -3.88 17.92
N GLY A 323 30.92 -2.72 17.49
CA GLY A 323 31.75 -1.67 16.86
C GLY A 323 31.93 -1.83 15.34
N GLY A 324 31.40 -2.90 14.76
CA GLY A 324 31.42 -3.08 13.30
C GLY A 324 30.51 -2.08 12.60
N VAL A 325 30.93 -1.60 11.43
CA VAL A 325 30.11 -0.73 10.57
C VAL A 325 29.26 -1.57 9.63
N VAL A 326 27.97 -1.28 9.58
CA VAL A 326 27.01 -1.92 8.67
C VAL A 326 26.48 -0.91 7.67
N THR A 327 26.17 -1.39 6.46
CA THR A 327 25.70 -0.56 5.35
C THR A 327 24.23 -0.85 5.01
N PRO A 328 23.51 0.10 4.38
CA PRO A 328 22.12 -0.12 3.98
C PRO A 328 21.96 -1.38 3.13
N ALA A 329 20.84 -2.08 3.35
CA ALA A 329 20.48 -3.32 2.65
C ALA A 329 21.46 -4.51 2.87
N GLN A 330 22.47 -4.40 3.72
CA GLN A 330 23.33 -5.52 4.11
C GLN A 330 22.50 -6.51 4.95
N ALA A 331 22.49 -7.79 4.57
CA ALA A 331 21.86 -8.85 5.36
C ALA A 331 22.64 -9.05 6.67
N LEU A 332 22.02 -8.75 7.81
CA LEU A 332 22.64 -8.92 9.13
C LEU A 332 22.21 -10.23 9.82
N ALA A 333 20.97 -10.64 9.65
CA ALA A 333 20.43 -11.88 10.17
C ALA A 333 19.25 -12.35 9.31
N ILE A 334 18.94 -13.65 9.37
CA ILE A 334 17.76 -14.24 8.75
C ILE A 334 16.90 -14.84 9.87
N VAL A 335 15.62 -14.48 9.92
CA VAL A 335 14.65 -15.08 10.84
C VAL A 335 13.76 -16.04 10.06
N VAL A 336 13.76 -17.31 10.47
CA VAL A 336 12.90 -18.37 9.94
C VAL A 336 11.69 -18.49 10.85
N PRO A 337 10.46 -18.25 10.37
CA PRO A 337 9.25 -18.32 11.18
C PRO A 337 9.04 -19.71 11.80
N THR A 338 8.65 -19.78 13.07
CA THR A 338 8.41 -21.06 13.79
C THR A 338 7.09 -21.69 13.39
N GLU A 339 6.05 -20.88 13.05
CA GLU A 339 4.73 -21.35 12.65
C GLU A 339 4.61 -21.62 11.15
N SER A 340 5.72 -21.65 10.42
CA SER A 340 5.65 -22.00 9.01
C SER A 340 5.23 -23.47 8.87
N GLN A 341 4.04 -23.71 8.31
CA GLN A 341 3.68 -25.02 7.81
C GLN A 341 4.80 -25.48 6.88
N LEU A 342 5.27 -26.71 7.07
CA LEU A 342 6.26 -27.28 6.16
C LEU A 342 5.61 -27.45 4.79
N GLU A 343 6.27 -26.96 3.77
CA GLU A 343 5.89 -27.15 2.37
C GLU A 343 6.97 -27.96 1.67
N ILE A 344 6.62 -28.54 0.55
CA ILE A 344 7.57 -29.23 -0.31
C ILE A 344 7.77 -28.39 -1.56
N GLU A 345 9.01 -28.08 -1.87
CA GLU A 345 9.41 -27.53 -3.15
C GLU A 345 9.89 -28.70 -4.02
N ALA A 346 9.05 -29.08 -4.99
CA ALA A 346 9.32 -30.19 -5.90
C ALA A 346 9.54 -29.68 -7.33
N MET A 347 10.49 -30.30 -8.03
CA MET A 347 10.84 -29.99 -9.41
C MET A 347 10.14 -30.94 -10.36
N LEU A 348 9.26 -30.38 -11.19
CA LEU A 348 8.47 -31.07 -12.18
C LEU A 348 9.16 -31.03 -13.55
N SER A 349 9.17 -32.17 -14.26
CA SER A 349 9.62 -32.21 -15.63
C SER A 349 8.72 -31.43 -16.59
N ASN A 350 9.31 -30.83 -17.61
CA ASN A 350 8.58 -30.18 -18.72
C ASN A 350 7.52 -31.08 -19.40
N ARG A 351 7.67 -32.38 -19.29
CA ARG A 351 6.70 -33.35 -19.89
C ARG A 351 5.40 -33.42 -19.09
N ASP A 352 5.47 -33.19 -17.81
CA ASP A 352 4.36 -33.40 -16.87
C ASP A 352 3.66 -32.09 -16.45
N ILE A 353 4.32 -30.93 -16.65
CA ILE A 353 3.81 -29.60 -16.21
C ILE A 353 2.42 -29.29 -16.79
N GLY A 354 2.13 -29.69 -18.03
CA GLY A 354 0.83 -29.42 -18.68
C GLY A 354 -0.36 -30.11 -18.02
N PHE A 355 -0.12 -31.09 -17.14
CA PHE A 355 -1.14 -31.90 -16.48
C PHE A 355 -1.25 -31.60 -14.95
N VAL A 356 -0.35 -30.79 -14.43
CA VAL A 356 -0.32 -30.48 -13.00
C VAL A 356 -0.95 -29.11 -12.76
N HIS A 357 -1.97 -29.08 -11.86
CA HIS A 357 -2.71 -27.87 -11.51
C HIS A 357 -2.84 -27.73 -9.99
N PRO A 358 -2.96 -26.51 -9.46
CA PRO A 358 -3.25 -26.30 -8.05
C PRO A 358 -4.52 -27.03 -7.60
N GLY A 359 -4.50 -27.59 -6.39
CA GLY A 359 -5.60 -28.37 -5.82
C GLY A 359 -5.57 -29.87 -6.10
N GLN A 360 -4.63 -30.37 -6.89
CA GLN A 360 -4.45 -31.82 -7.10
C GLN A 360 -3.84 -32.49 -5.87
N LYS A 361 -4.25 -33.72 -5.59
CA LYS A 361 -3.70 -34.57 -4.52
C LYS A 361 -2.33 -35.08 -4.89
N ALA A 362 -1.43 -35.05 -3.91
CA ALA A 362 -0.08 -35.55 -4.05
C ALA A 362 0.23 -36.56 -2.95
N GLU A 363 0.92 -37.62 -3.30
CA GLU A 363 1.49 -38.60 -2.38
C GLU A 363 3.01 -38.34 -2.24
N ILE A 364 3.48 -38.25 -1.01
CA ILE A 364 4.84 -37.79 -0.69
C ILE A 364 5.60 -38.93 -0.06
N LYS A 365 6.71 -39.28 -0.66
CA LYS A 365 7.70 -40.27 -0.19
C LYS A 365 8.90 -39.52 0.35
N ILE A 366 9.23 -39.73 1.61
CA ILE A 366 10.43 -39.14 2.19
C ILE A 366 11.59 -40.12 1.97
N ASP A 367 12.62 -39.70 1.26
CA ASP A 367 13.71 -40.60 0.82
C ASP A 367 14.48 -41.18 2.03
N THR A 368 14.48 -40.46 3.18
CA THR A 368 15.12 -40.91 4.43
C THR A 368 14.40 -42.10 5.08
N PHE A 369 13.08 -42.29 4.79
CA PHE A 369 12.25 -43.32 5.41
C PHE A 369 11.68 -44.25 4.35
N ASN A 370 11.82 -45.58 4.54
CA ASN A 370 11.26 -46.54 3.63
C ASN A 370 9.72 -46.50 3.62
N PHE A 371 9.13 -46.02 2.54
CA PHE A 371 7.68 -45.80 2.38
C PHE A 371 6.87 -47.09 2.49
N THR A 372 7.45 -48.25 2.18
CA THR A 372 6.78 -49.56 2.30
C THR A 372 6.56 -49.95 3.75
N ARG A 373 7.36 -49.44 4.67
CA ARG A 373 7.29 -49.75 6.11
C ARG A 373 6.58 -48.66 6.91
N TYR A 374 6.82 -47.38 6.58
CA TYR A 374 6.34 -46.24 7.35
C TYR A 374 5.19 -45.46 6.68
N GLY A 375 4.80 -45.86 5.43
CA GLY A 375 3.69 -45.24 4.73
C GLY A 375 4.06 -44.00 3.93
N LEU A 376 3.02 -43.40 3.33
CA LEU A 376 3.09 -42.20 2.52
C LEU A 376 2.46 -41.03 3.29
N LEU A 377 2.93 -39.83 3.02
CA LEU A 377 2.27 -38.60 3.46
C LEU A 377 1.40 -38.07 2.32
N SER A 378 0.31 -37.42 2.68
CA SER A 378 -0.59 -36.77 1.70
C SER A 378 -0.37 -35.26 1.75
N GLY A 379 -0.66 -34.62 0.63
CA GLY A 379 -0.64 -33.19 0.50
C GLY A 379 -1.39 -32.72 -0.74
N ASP A 380 -1.56 -31.42 -0.84
CA ASP A 380 -2.22 -30.77 -1.98
C ASP A 380 -1.23 -29.85 -2.69
N VAL A 381 -1.31 -29.81 -4.03
CA VAL A 381 -0.54 -28.84 -4.84
C VAL A 381 -1.06 -27.44 -4.57
N LEU A 382 -0.25 -26.58 -3.96
CA LEU A 382 -0.58 -25.18 -3.63
C LEU A 382 -0.42 -24.26 -4.84
N SER A 383 0.72 -24.40 -5.51
CA SER A 383 1.04 -23.58 -6.68
C SER A 383 2.06 -24.27 -7.58
N VAL A 384 2.04 -23.92 -8.84
CA VAL A 384 3.00 -24.38 -9.86
C VAL A 384 3.58 -23.14 -10.51
N SER A 385 4.92 -23.10 -10.66
CA SER A 385 5.60 -22.00 -11.35
C SER A 385 5.23 -22.02 -12.84
N THR A 386 5.01 -20.84 -13.40
CA THR A 386 4.83 -20.65 -14.84
C THR A 386 6.16 -20.47 -15.58
N ASP A 387 7.25 -20.27 -14.83
CA ASP A 387 8.59 -20.07 -15.39
C ASP A 387 9.48 -21.29 -15.13
N ALA A 388 10.23 -21.69 -16.15
CA ALA A 388 11.11 -22.84 -16.10
C ALA A 388 12.48 -22.48 -15.54
N ILE A 389 12.98 -23.33 -14.65
CA ILE A 389 14.34 -23.26 -14.14
C ILE A 389 15.21 -24.20 -14.97
N THR A 390 16.27 -23.66 -15.57
CA THR A 390 17.25 -24.45 -16.32
C THR A 390 18.23 -25.11 -15.35
N ARG A 391 18.33 -26.41 -15.37
CA ARG A 391 19.33 -27.16 -14.63
C ARG A 391 20.45 -27.55 -15.55
N ASP A 392 21.65 -26.97 -15.37
CA ASP A 392 22.85 -27.45 -16.06
C ASP A 392 23.22 -28.79 -15.50
N ARG A 393 23.25 -29.81 -16.35
CA ARG A 393 23.86 -31.11 -16.00
C ARG A 393 25.35 -30.87 -15.73
N GLN A 394 25.73 -30.74 -14.51
CA GLN A 394 27.15 -30.76 -14.11
C GLN A 394 27.73 -32.14 -14.37
N GLY A 395 28.56 -32.23 -15.40
CA GLY A 395 29.74 -33.06 -15.46
C GLY A 395 29.55 -34.56 -15.48
N GLY A 396 29.45 -35.10 -16.68
CA GLY A 396 29.95 -36.43 -17.01
C GLY A 396 30.89 -36.29 -18.17
N SER A 397 32.18 -36.17 -17.89
CA SER A 397 33.24 -36.25 -18.90
C SER A 397 33.25 -37.63 -19.53
N ASN A 398 33.36 -37.68 -20.85
CA ASN A 398 33.66 -38.81 -21.71
C ASN A 398 32.64 -39.94 -21.81
N GLU A 399 31.84 -39.88 -22.90
CA GLU A 399 31.81 -41.04 -23.76
C GLU A 399 31.29 -40.62 -25.16
N ARG A 400 32.16 -40.75 -26.13
CA ARG A 400 31.80 -40.78 -27.55
C ARG A 400 30.98 -42.04 -27.80
N ALA A 401 29.68 -41.87 -28.05
CA ALA A 401 28.90 -42.93 -28.70
C ALA A 401 27.92 -42.32 -29.71
N SER A 402 28.21 -42.64 -30.95
CA SER A 402 27.33 -42.56 -32.10
C SER A 402 25.99 -43.24 -31.82
N GLY A 403 24.87 -42.58 -32.15
CA GLY A 403 23.62 -43.34 -32.28
C GLY A 403 22.35 -42.47 -32.18
N THR A 404 21.77 -42.23 -33.33
CA THR A 404 20.33 -42.05 -33.63
C THR A 404 19.57 -40.90 -32.95
N VAL A 405 19.35 -39.87 -33.70
CA VAL A 405 18.47 -38.73 -33.46
C VAL A 405 17.01 -39.18 -33.43
N GLN A 406 16.35 -39.13 -32.30
CA GLN A 406 14.89 -39.01 -32.21
C GLN A 406 14.56 -37.65 -31.64
N GLY A 407 13.76 -36.88 -32.38
CA GLY A 407 13.52 -35.48 -32.18
C GLY A 407 12.86 -35.16 -30.83
N SER A 408 13.62 -34.50 -29.98
CA SER A 408 13.10 -33.67 -28.91
C SER A 408 13.48 -32.23 -29.22
N SER A 409 12.51 -31.35 -29.13
CA SER A 409 12.68 -29.91 -29.37
C SER A 409 13.35 -29.18 -28.19
N GLU A 410 13.98 -29.90 -27.26
CA GLU A 410 14.72 -29.33 -26.14
C GLU A 410 16.18 -29.02 -26.52
N PRO A 411 16.74 -27.89 -26.07
CA PRO A 411 18.17 -27.60 -26.30
C PRO A 411 19.02 -28.73 -25.72
N LYS A 412 19.92 -29.29 -26.50
CA LYS A 412 20.78 -30.36 -26.06
C LYS A 412 21.60 -29.95 -24.84
N GLY A 413 21.27 -30.56 -23.67
CA GLY A 413 22.04 -30.42 -22.44
C GLY A 413 21.33 -29.67 -21.29
N GLN A 414 20.12 -29.13 -21.51
CA GLN A 414 19.37 -28.41 -20.46
C GLN A 414 18.00 -29.10 -20.26
N GLU A 415 17.75 -29.60 -19.06
CA GLU A 415 16.42 -30.07 -18.67
C GLU A 415 15.65 -28.87 -18.05
N LEU A 416 14.49 -28.56 -18.62
CA LEU A 416 13.57 -27.56 -18.11
C LEU A 416 12.76 -28.19 -16.99
N GLU A 417 12.90 -27.61 -15.78
CA GLU A 417 12.17 -28.03 -14.61
C GLU A 417 11.29 -26.88 -14.11
N TYR A 418 10.12 -27.20 -13.58
CA TYR A 418 9.18 -26.23 -13.01
C TYR A 418 9.02 -26.47 -11.52
N ALA A 419 9.12 -25.43 -10.71
CA ALA A 419 8.95 -25.55 -9.28
C ALA A 419 7.45 -25.64 -8.92
N ALA A 420 7.08 -26.70 -8.19
CA ALA A 420 5.74 -26.85 -7.60
C ALA A 420 5.86 -26.80 -6.07
N ARG A 421 4.93 -26.08 -5.43
CA ARG A 421 4.78 -26.08 -3.99
C ARG A 421 3.62 -26.95 -3.57
N ILE A 422 3.86 -27.82 -2.60
CA ILE A 422 2.91 -28.83 -2.15
C ILE A 422 2.80 -28.72 -0.62
N SER A 423 1.59 -28.71 -0.12
CA SER A 423 1.32 -28.74 1.32
C SER A 423 1.68 -30.09 1.91
N LEU A 424 1.93 -30.11 3.20
CA LEU A 424 2.16 -31.32 3.97
C LEU A 424 1.06 -31.47 5.01
N ASP A 425 0.27 -32.54 4.96
CA ASP A 425 -0.86 -32.72 5.89
C ASP A 425 -0.41 -32.99 7.32
N ARG A 426 0.81 -33.54 7.51
CA ARG A 426 1.38 -33.88 8.82
C ARG A 426 2.85 -33.50 8.87
N THR A 427 3.24 -32.89 9.97
CA THR A 427 4.62 -32.47 10.25
C THR A 427 5.44 -33.55 11.00
N HIS A 428 4.82 -34.68 11.32
CA HIS A 428 5.43 -35.77 12.07
C HIS A 428 5.17 -37.10 11.36
N MET A 429 6.14 -37.99 11.41
CA MET A 429 6.04 -39.33 10.88
C MET A 429 6.27 -40.33 12.01
N GLN A 430 5.45 -41.38 12.07
CA GLN A 430 5.64 -42.46 13.04
C GLN A 430 6.67 -43.42 12.49
N VAL A 431 7.82 -43.46 13.16
CA VAL A 431 8.91 -44.37 12.84
C VAL A 431 9.06 -45.33 14.03
N GLU A 432 8.63 -46.58 13.84
CA GLU A 432 8.51 -47.57 14.94
C GLU A 432 7.58 -47.05 16.04
N ASP A 433 8.07 -46.92 17.26
CA ASP A 433 7.31 -46.41 18.41
C ASP A 433 7.59 -44.93 18.71
N LYS A 434 8.29 -44.21 17.82
CA LYS A 434 8.65 -42.79 18.01
C LYS A 434 8.02 -41.90 16.95
N LEU A 435 7.45 -40.80 17.39
CA LEU A 435 7.02 -39.69 16.48
C LEU A 435 8.27 -38.84 16.16
N VAL A 436 8.72 -38.92 14.92
CA VAL A 436 9.86 -38.14 14.42
C VAL A 436 9.31 -36.89 13.71
N LYS A 437 9.76 -35.71 14.16
CA LYS A 437 9.43 -34.45 13.52
C LYS A 437 10.19 -34.30 12.22
N LEU A 438 9.48 -33.96 11.13
CA LEU A 438 10.09 -33.70 9.84
C LEU A 438 10.83 -32.35 9.88
N GLY A 439 12.03 -32.33 9.31
CA GLY A 439 12.88 -31.13 9.28
C GLY A 439 13.03 -30.55 7.90
N PRO A 440 13.26 -29.24 7.79
CA PRO A 440 13.64 -28.62 6.52
C PRO A 440 14.92 -29.25 5.96
N GLY A 441 15.00 -29.35 4.62
CA GLY A 441 16.14 -29.90 3.92
C GLY A 441 16.07 -31.42 3.64
N MET A 442 15.11 -32.15 4.18
CA MET A 442 14.90 -33.57 3.84
C MET A 442 14.50 -33.71 2.37
N ALA A 443 15.15 -34.63 1.67
CA ALA A 443 14.82 -34.97 0.29
C ALA A 443 13.54 -35.80 0.25
N VAL A 444 12.69 -35.50 -0.73
CA VAL A 444 11.40 -36.16 -0.93
C VAL A 444 11.13 -36.41 -2.41
N THR A 445 10.39 -37.47 -2.69
CA THR A 445 9.83 -37.76 -3.99
C THR A 445 8.30 -37.60 -3.91
N VAL A 446 7.72 -36.77 -4.77
CA VAL A 446 6.29 -36.47 -4.80
C VAL A 446 5.66 -37.08 -6.03
N GLU A 447 4.56 -37.79 -5.86
CA GLU A 447 3.71 -38.32 -6.90
C GLU A 447 2.39 -37.58 -6.94
N ILE A 448 2.23 -36.73 -7.94
CA ILE A 448 1.01 -35.88 -8.10
C ILE A 448 0.02 -36.63 -8.98
N LYS A 449 -1.22 -36.80 -8.52
CA LYS A 449 -2.28 -37.47 -9.27
C LYS A 449 -2.84 -36.51 -10.33
N THR A 450 -2.43 -36.74 -11.59
CA THR A 450 -2.82 -35.89 -12.72
C THR A 450 -4.10 -36.34 -13.41
N GLY A 451 -4.49 -37.59 -13.18
CA GLY A 451 -5.72 -38.14 -13.75
C GLY A 451 -5.87 -39.64 -13.50
N ALA A 452 -6.95 -40.22 -13.98
CA ALA A 452 -7.20 -41.65 -13.95
C ALA A 452 -7.51 -42.15 -15.35
N ARG A 453 -6.93 -43.30 -15.72
CA ARG A 453 -7.17 -43.92 -17.01
C ARG A 453 -7.75 -45.32 -16.82
N ARG A 454 -8.79 -45.67 -17.60
CA ARG A 454 -9.40 -47.01 -17.53
C ARG A 454 -8.44 -48.05 -18.10
N ILE A 455 -8.37 -49.25 -17.48
CA ILE A 455 -7.49 -50.33 -17.86
C ILE A 455 -7.72 -50.74 -19.33
N ILE A 456 -9.00 -50.73 -19.78
CA ILE A 456 -9.35 -51.04 -21.17
C ILE A 456 -8.68 -50.09 -22.20
N SER A 457 -8.47 -48.82 -21.81
CA SER A 457 -7.81 -47.84 -22.69
C SER A 457 -6.33 -48.11 -22.90
N TYR A 458 -5.65 -48.81 -21.98
CA TYR A 458 -4.29 -49.26 -22.14
C TYR A 458 -4.19 -50.38 -23.18
N LEU A 459 -5.18 -51.33 -23.15
CA LEU A 459 -5.24 -52.44 -24.13
C LEU A 459 -5.57 -51.93 -25.54
N LEU A 460 -6.40 -50.91 -25.67
CA LEU A 460 -6.82 -50.34 -26.96
C LEU A 460 -5.91 -49.25 -27.50
N SER A 461 -5.03 -48.68 -26.66
CA SER A 461 -4.11 -47.57 -27.03
C SER A 461 -3.22 -47.88 -28.23
N PRO A 462 -2.59 -49.07 -28.36
CA PRO A 462 -1.77 -49.40 -29.55
C PRO A 462 -2.60 -49.41 -30.84
N LEU A 463 -3.81 -49.96 -30.76
CA LEU A 463 -4.74 -50.00 -31.92
C LEU A 463 -5.20 -48.59 -32.33
N ALA A 464 -5.47 -47.72 -31.38
CA ALA A 464 -5.85 -46.31 -31.62
C ALA A 464 -4.69 -45.52 -32.25
N LYS A 465 -3.45 -45.76 -31.79
CA LYS A 465 -2.24 -45.15 -32.34
C LYS A 465 -2.02 -45.54 -33.80
N TYR A 466 -2.10 -46.84 -34.11
CA TYR A 466 -1.99 -47.31 -35.48
C TYR A 466 -3.06 -46.73 -36.40
N ARG A 467 -4.29 -46.55 -35.94
CA ARG A 467 -5.36 -45.92 -36.72
C ARG A 467 -5.11 -44.43 -37.01
N GLN A 468 -4.51 -43.69 -36.08
CA GLN A 468 -4.18 -42.26 -36.25
C GLN A 468 -2.93 -42.05 -37.11
N GLU A 469 -1.95 -42.95 -37.03
CA GLU A 469 -0.72 -42.86 -37.81
C GLU A 469 -0.92 -43.36 -39.25
N ALA A 470 -1.77 -44.39 -39.49
CA ALA A 470 -2.05 -44.95 -40.82
C ALA A 470 -2.88 -44.05 -41.76
N LEU A 471 -3.50 -42.97 -41.22
CA LEU A 471 -4.31 -42.01 -41.98
C LEU A 471 -3.57 -40.68 -42.24
N ARG A 472 -2.28 -40.58 -41.95
CA ARG A 472 -1.45 -39.41 -42.26
C ARG A 472 -0.24 -39.85 -43.07
N GLU A 473 -0.34 -39.73 -44.39
CA GLU A 473 0.82 -39.61 -45.25
C GLU A 473 1.40 -38.20 -45.16
N ARG A 474 2.71 -38.16 -45.04
CA ARG A 474 3.48 -36.91 -45.11
C ARG A 474 3.88 -36.68 -46.54
#